data_30ab1c9d56841904efcc69f4f7c170b9
#
_entry.id   30ab1c9d56841904efcc69f4f7c170b9
#
_cell.length_a   1.000
_cell.length_b   1.000
_cell.length_c   1.000
_cell.angle_alpha   90.00
_cell.angle_beta   90.00
_cell.angle_gamma   90.00
#
_symmetry.space_group_name_H-M   'P 1'
#
loop_
_entity.id
_entity.type
_entity.pdbx_description
1 polymer ?
#
loop_
_entity_poly.entity_id
_entity_poly.type
_entity_poly.pdbx_seq_one_letter_code
_entity_poly.pdbx_strand_id
1 'polypeptide(L)'
;QHAKEANDADYTIIVMSGNFMQRGAPALLDKFTRTKMALENGADLVLELPTRYAASSAEFFAKGSVALFDKLGVTTNLCFGSECGNIEVLSRIAEIFYTEPEPYVESLRCNMRKGMSFPIARTWALLQYAPSLSDDKDVLSSPNNILGIEYLKALMSRNSKISPFTTTRVGADYHDKRLGTNQCSAIAIRQSVAAGHDLSYLAAQMPESAYALMTDSLSHKKPLFADDFSAALQYKLLTEYSVGYDKYQDISSDLSDRIRNTLPSFAGYTSFCDLLKSKDMTYTRISRCLLHILLNMTKEEFETCKSEDYISYARVLGFRKNATPLLAEIKKNSSIPLVTSLADARQTLSPESLRMLDLDILRNQIYLGNLALKNQTEMVNEYRTPIVIV
;
A
#
# COMPACT_ATOMS: atom_id res chain seq x y z
N GLN A 1 17.44 -5.66 8.72
CA GLN A 1 18.87 -5.78 9.04
C GLN A 1 19.71 -5.93 7.77
N HIS A 2 19.42 -6.92 6.88
CA HIS A 2 20.16 -7.15 5.62
C HIS A 2 20.26 -5.88 4.73
N ALA A 3 19.17 -5.13 4.56
CA ALA A 3 19.19 -3.89 3.78
C ALA A 3 20.10 -2.83 4.39
N LYS A 4 20.14 -2.73 5.71
CA LYS A 4 20.99 -1.81 6.46
C LYS A 4 22.47 -2.15 6.28
N GLU A 5 22.82 -3.43 6.47
CA GLU A 5 24.18 -3.95 6.31
C GLU A 5 24.69 -3.84 4.87
N ALA A 6 23.84 -4.20 3.89
CA ALA A 6 24.21 -4.17 2.47
C ALA A 6 24.45 -2.76 1.92
N ASN A 7 23.93 -1.72 2.57
CA ASN A 7 24.06 -0.33 2.14
C ASN A 7 24.84 0.55 3.13
N ASP A 8 25.50 -0.06 4.12
CA ASP A 8 26.24 0.67 5.18
C ASP A 8 25.44 1.84 5.79
N ALA A 9 24.16 1.59 6.05
CA ALA A 9 23.24 2.61 6.51
C ALA A 9 23.20 2.69 8.05
N ASP A 10 23.20 3.88 8.62
CA ASP A 10 23.11 4.07 10.07
C ASP A 10 21.75 3.71 10.64
N TYR A 11 20.68 3.98 9.90
CA TYR A 11 19.29 3.81 10.33
C TYR A 11 18.42 3.19 9.25
N THR A 12 17.33 2.55 9.69
CA THR A 12 16.29 2.00 8.82
C THR A 12 14.97 2.73 9.06
N ILE A 13 14.48 3.42 8.02
CA ILE A 13 13.16 4.06 8.02
C ILE A 13 12.18 3.18 7.25
N ILE A 14 11.03 2.86 7.84
CA ILE A 14 9.95 2.14 7.18
C ILE A 14 8.79 3.08 6.89
N VAL A 15 8.33 3.11 5.64
CA VAL A 15 7.05 3.69 5.25
C VAL A 15 6.03 2.57 5.17
N MET A 16 5.02 2.64 6.02
CA MET A 16 4.06 1.56 6.23
C MET A 16 2.62 2.03 5.95
N SER A 17 1.85 1.19 5.25
CA SER A 17 0.40 1.41 5.11
C SER A 17 -0.28 1.52 6.48
N GLY A 18 -1.20 2.46 6.61
CA GLY A 18 -2.07 2.57 7.78
C GLY A 18 -2.98 1.34 7.97
N ASN A 19 -4.23 1.54 8.31
CA ASN A 19 -5.17 0.44 8.57
C ASN A 19 -5.87 -0.11 7.31
N PHE A 20 -5.60 0.45 6.13
CA PHE A 20 -6.05 -0.08 4.84
C PHE A 20 -4.86 -0.37 3.92
N MET A 21 -4.97 -1.46 3.17
CA MET A 21 -3.87 -2.04 2.40
C MET A 21 -4.11 -1.88 0.90
N GLN A 22 -3.03 -1.94 0.12
CA GLN A 22 -3.02 -1.83 -1.35
C GLN A 22 -3.98 -2.81 -2.06
N ARG A 23 -4.30 -3.93 -1.43
CA ARG A 23 -5.23 -4.93 -1.98
C ARG A 23 -6.70 -4.54 -1.89
N GLY A 24 -7.02 -3.36 -1.33
CA GLY A 24 -8.40 -2.94 -1.10
C GLY A 24 -9.05 -3.65 0.09
N ALA A 25 -8.29 -3.96 1.12
CA ALA A 25 -8.74 -4.66 2.31
C ALA A 25 -8.21 -3.99 3.59
N PRO A 26 -8.88 -4.17 4.74
CA PRO A 26 -8.36 -3.71 6.03
C PRO A 26 -7.08 -4.47 6.41
N ALA A 27 -6.22 -3.88 7.21
CA ALA A 27 -5.09 -4.56 7.82
C ALA A 27 -5.58 -5.61 8.84
N LEU A 28 -4.87 -6.74 8.94
CA LEU A 28 -5.21 -7.80 9.90
C LEU A 28 -4.99 -7.34 11.34
N LEU A 29 -3.89 -6.64 11.57
CA LEU A 29 -3.52 -6.00 12.84
C LEU A 29 -3.52 -4.48 12.64
N ASP A 30 -3.87 -3.73 13.68
CA ASP A 30 -3.84 -2.28 13.62
C ASP A 30 -2.41 -1.74 13.37
N LYS A 31 -2.32 -0.49 12.93
CA LYS A 31 -1.05 0.11 12.55
C LYS A 31 -0.05 0.25 13.71
N PHE A 32 -0.50 0.45 14.94
CA PHE A 32 0.40 0.62 16.09
C PHE A 32 1.00 -0.71 16.52
N THR A 33 0.22 -1.80 16.50
CA THR A 33 0.72 -3.16 16.71
C THR A 33 1.78 -3.51 15.66
N ARG A 34 1.52 -3.24 14.37
CA ARG A 34 2.49 -3.47 13.29
C ARG A 34 3.72 -2.58 13.39
N THR A 35 3.57 -1.35 13.88
CA THR A 35 4.69 -0.45 14.17
C THR A 35 5.60 -1.05 15.23
N LYS A 36 5.02 -1.54 16.33
CA LYS A 36 5.79 -2.20 17.39
C LYS A 36 6.54 -3.42 16.87
N MET A 37 5.85 -4.27 16.08
CA MET A 37 6.50 -5.42 15.41
C MET A 37 7.70 -4.98 14.56
N ALA A 38 7.56 -3.92 13.76
CA ALA A 38 8.63 -3.43 12.91
C ALA A 38 9.82 -2.89 13.73
N LEU A 39 9.56 -2.09 14.77
CA LEU A 39 10.59 -1.51 15.62
C LEU A 39 11.36 -2.58 16.41
N GLU A 40 10.68 -3.58 16.94
CA GLU A 40 11.34 -4.69 17.64
C GLU A 40 12.17 -5.59 16.71
N ASN A 41 11.92 -5.52 15.39
CA ASN A 41 12.60 -6.33 14.39
C ASN A 41 13.51 -5.52 13.44
N GLY A 42 14.05 -4.40 13.90
CA GLY A 42 15.18 -3.73 13.24
C GLY A 42 14.82 -2.42 12.52
N ALA A 43 13.57 -1.98 12.53
CA ALA A 43 13.24 -0.62 12.12
C ALA A 43 13.65 0.39 13.19
N ASP A 44 14.19 1.53 12.79
CA ASP A 44 14.53 2.63 13.70
C ASP A 44 13.43 3.68 13.76
N LEU A 45 12.73 3.91 12.63
CA LEU A 45 11.62 4.83 12.49
C LEU A 45 10.53 4.22 11.59
N VAL A 46 9.27 4.37 11.99
CA VAL A 46 8.11 3.96 11.18
C VAL A 46 7.23 5.18 10.90
N LEU A 47 7.03 5.45 9.61
CA LEU A 47 6.16 6.51 9.10
C LEU A 47 4.91 5.92 8.48
N GLU A 48 3.78 6.60 8.61
CA GLU A 48 2.54 6.20 7.96
C GLU A 48 2.50 6.71 6.51
N LEU A 49 2.27 5.80 5.57
CA LEU A 49 1.89 6.20 4.21
C LEU A 49 0.41 6.60 4.23
N PRO A 50 0.06 7.82 3.82
CA PRO A 50 -1.33 8.26 3.75
C PRO A 50 -2.23 7.26 3.03
N THR A 51 -3.44 7.04 3.53
CA THR A 51 -4.36 5.98 3.07
C THR A 51 -4.64 6.05 1.58
N ARG A 52 -4.68 7.26 1.02
CA ARG A 52 -4.88 7.49 -0.43
C ARG A 52 -3.80 6.82 -1.29
N TYR A 53 -2.58 6.72 -0.82
CA TYR A 53 -1.49 6.02 -1.50
C TYR A 53 -1.44 4.56 -1.09
N ALA A 54 -1.58 4.29 0.20
CA ALA A 54 -1.51 2.95 0.78
C ALA A 54 -2.57 1.99 0.22
N ALA A 55 -3.76 2.50 -0.12
CA ALA A 55 -4.89 1.73 -0.66
C ALA A 55 -5.09 1.92 -2.17
N SER A 56 -4.06 2.33 -2.92
CA SER A 56 -4.14 2.63 -4.35
C SER A 56 -3.32 1.67 -5.22
N SER A 57 -3.22 1.98 -6.52
CA SER A 57 -2.39 1.22 -7.46
C SER A 57 -0.91 1.23 -7.06
N ALA A 58 -0.11 0.33 -7.65
CA ALA A 58 1.34 0.30 -7.44
C ALA A 58 2.00 1.65 -7.78
N GLU A 59 1.51 2.32 -8.82
CA GLU A 59 1.99 3.65 -9.23
C GLU A 59 1.80 4.70 -8.13
N PHE A 60 0.59 4.85 -7.61
CA PHE A 60 0.32 5.85 -6.54
C PHE A 60 0.99 5.48 -5.22
N PHE A 61 1.03 4.20 -4.90
CA PHE A 61 1.77 3.71 -3.74
C PHE A 61 3.25 4.08 -3.82
N ALA A 62 3.88 3.85 -4.97
CA ALA A 62 5.28 4.18 -5.20
C ALA A 62 5.51 5.70 -5.19
N LYS A 63 4.69 6.48 -5.90
CA LYS A 63 4.81 7.95 -5.93
C LYS A 63 4.69 8.56 -4.53
N GLY A 64 3.72 8.12 -3.73
CA GLY A 64 3.57 8.59 -2.35
C GLY A 64 4.74 8.18 -1.45
N SER A 65 5.20 6.93 -1.55
CA SER A 65 6.32 6.44 -0.74
C SER A 65 7.64 7.13 -1.08
N VAL A 66 7.95 7.26 -2.37
CA VAL A 66 9.18 7.92 -2.84
C VAL A 66 9.15 9.41 -2.52
N ALA A 67 8.00 10.08 -2.72
CA ALA A 67 7.85 11.49 -2.34
C ALA A 67 8.08 11.71 -0.84
N LEU A 68 7.58 10.80 0.00
CA LEU A 68 7.81 10.86 1.44
C LEU A 68 9.29 10.72 1.78
N PHE A 69 9.97 9.68 1.27
CA PHE A 69 11.40 9.48 1.51
C PHE A 69 12.26 10.63 1.01
N ASP A 70 11.99 11.13 -0.19
CA ASP A 70 12.73 12.23 -0.81
C ASP A 70 12.62 13.53 0.01
N LYS A 71 11.39 13.84 0.48
CA LYS A 71 11.11 15.04 1.29
C LYS A 71 11.65 14.98 2.72
N LEU A 72 12.02 13.79 3.25
CA LEU A 72 12.72 13.70 4.53
C LEU A 72 14.13 14.30 4.47
N GLY A 73 14.76 14.34 3.29
CA GLY A 73 16.08 14.97 3.08
C GLY A 73 17.27 14.19 3.67
N VAL A 74 17.05 13.00 4.23
CA VAL A 74 18.10 12.19 4.89
C VAL A 74 18.18 10.77 4.31
N THR A 75 17.27 10.40 3.42
CA THR A 75 17.20 9.05 2.84
C THR A 75 18.25 8.91 1.74
N THR A 76 19.16 7.97 1.89
CA THR A 76 20.22 7.69 0.90
C THR A 76 19.87 6.52 -0.01
N ASN A 77 19.17 5.52 0.51
CA ASN A 77 18.85 4.29 -0.18
C ASN A 77 17.38 3.91 -0.04
N LEU A 78 16.76 3.43 -1.12
CA LEU A 78 15.44 2.81 -1.12
C LEU A 78 15.57 1.31 -1.34
N CYS A 79 15.26 0.52 -0.32
CA CYS A 79 15.29 -0.93 -0.41
C CYS A 79 13.87 -1.51 -0.55
N PHE A 80 13.69 -2.44 -1.50
CA PHE A 80 12.46 -3.19 -1.69
C PHE A 80 12.73 -4.64 -2.07
N GLY A 81 11.79 -5.53 -1.77
CA GLY A 81 11.88 -6.93 -2.20
C GLY A 81 11.26 -7.12 -3.57
N SER A 82 11.94 -7.88 -4.45
CA SER A 82 11.43 -8.27 -5.77
C SER A 82 11.55 -9.78 -5.97
N GLU A 83 10.77 -10.34 -6.87
CA GLU A 83 10.86 -11.75 -7.21
C GLU A 83 12.13 -12.05 -8.04
N CYS A 84 12.50 -11.15 -8.95
CA CYS A 84 13.69 -11.33 -9.79
C CYS A 84 15.01 -11.00 -9.06
N GLY A 85 15.00 -10.17 -8.02
CA GLY A 85 16.22 -9.78 -7.29
C GLY A 85 17.29 -9.04 -8.11
N ASN A 86 16.96 -8.59 -9.32
CA ASN A 86 17.88 -7.94 -10.24
C ASN A 86 17.50 -6.48 -10.48
N ILE A 87 18.25 -5.56 -9.85
CA ILE A 87 17.97 -4.12 -9.93
C ILE A 87 18.24 -3.57 -11.33
N GLU A 88 19.18 -4.11 -12.09
CA GLU A 88 19.52 -3.63 -13.43
C GLU A 88 18.39 -3.91 -14.42
N VAL A 89 17.83 -5.12 -14.39
CA VAL A 89 16.68 -5.51 -15.20
C VAL A 89 15.48 -4.62 -14.88
N LEU A 90 15.16 -4.46 -13.58
CA LEU A 90 14.04 -3.61 -13.14
C LEU A 90 14.23 -2.15 -13.56
N SER A 91 15.47 -1.62 -13.43
CA SER A 91 15.79 -0.24 -13.81
C SER A 91 15.63 -0.01 -15.30
N ARG A 92 16.11 -0.95 -16.13
CA ARG A 92 15.97 -0.87 -17.57
C ARG A 92 14.51 -0.88 -18.02
N ILE A 93 13.69 -1.74 -17.43
CA ILE A 93 12.24 -1.77 -17.68
C ILE A 93 11.58 -0.46 -17.23
N ALA A 94 11.94 0.03 -16.05
CA ALA A 94 11.42 1.28 -15.50
C ALA A 94 11.77 2.48 -16.40
N GLU A 95 12.98 2.54 -16.93
CA GLU A 95 13.42 3.60 -17.86
C GLU A 95 12.58 3.60 -19.14
N ILE A 96 12.35 2.42 -19.76
CA ILE A 96 11.49 2.31 -20.96
C ILE A 96 10.06 2.77 -20.64
N PHE A 97 9.51 2.40 -19.49
CA PHE A 97 8.17 2.78 -19.09
C PHE A 97 8.05 4.25 -18.62
N TYR A 98 9.14 4.86 -18.25
CA TYR A 98 9.19 6.28 -17.87
C TYR A 98 9.37 7.18 -19.09
N THR A 99 10.27 6.83 -20.00
CA THR A 99 10.57 7.63 -21.19
C THR A 99 9.59 7.43 -22.34
N GLU A 100 8.88 6.30 -22.34
CA GLU A 100 7.90 5.91 -23.37
C GLU A 100 8.40 6.16 -24.80
N PRO A 101 9.51 5.53 -25.25
CA PRO A 101 10.06 5.72 -26.59
C PRO A 101 9.00 5.44 -27.66
N GLU A 102 8.97 6.27 -28.74
CA GLU A 102 7.95 6.17 -29.80
C GLU A 102 7.75 4.74 -30.33
N PRO A 103 8.79 3.94 -30.64
CA PRO A 103 8.61 2.56 -31.14
C PRO A 103 7.91 1.65 -30.10
N TYR A 104 8.16 1.86 -28.80
CA TYR A 104 7.47 1.14 -27.74
C TYR A 104 5.98 1.53 -27.69
N VAL A 105 5.67 2.84 -27.75
CA VAL A 105 4.29 3.35 -27.70
C VAL A 105 3.48 2.89 -28.91
N GLU A 106 4.05 2.91 -30.10
CA GLU A 106 3.40 2.41 -31.34
C GLU A 106 3.10 0.91 -31.22
N SER A 107 4.05 0.11 -30.73
CA SER A 107 3.85 -1.32 -30.52
C SER A 107 2.75 -1.58 -29.50
N LEU A 108 2.74 -0.84 -28.38
CA LEU A 108 1.70 -0.94 -27.34
C LEU A 108 0.31 -0.66 -27.93
N ARG A 109 0.16 0.45 -28.67
CA ARG A 109 -1.10 0.82 -29.32
C ARG A 109 -1.56 -0.24 -30.34
N CYS A 110 -0.64 -0.77 -31.13
CA CYS A 110 -0.92 -1.84 -32.07
C CYS A 110 -1.46 -3.09 -31.38
N ASN A 111 -0.80 -3.54 -30.29
CA ASN A 111 -1.19 -4.70 -29.53
C ASN A 111 -2.56 -4.52 -28.84
N MET A 112 -2.83 -3.33 -28.32
CA MET A 112 -4.15 -2.98 -27.75
C MET A 112 -5.25 -3.04 -28.81
N ARG A 113 -5.01 -2.51 -30.03
CA ARG A 113 -5.97 -2.58 -31.14
C ARG A 113 -6.27 -4.02 -31.60
N LYS A 114 -5.34 -4.95 -31.39
CA LYS A 114 -5.55 -6.41 -31.63
C LYS A 114 -6.38 -7.08 -30.54
N GLY A 115 -6.92 -6.33 -29.56
CA GLY A 115 -7.75 -6.84 -28.47
C GLY A 115 -6.97 -7.48 -27.31
N MET A 116 -5.66 -7.25 -27.23
CA MET A 116 -4.89 -7.70 -26.06
C MET A 116 -5.24 -6.84 -24.84
N SER A 117 -5.31 -7.45 -23.65
CA SER A 117 -5.41 -6.69 -22.41
C SER A 117 -4.14 -5.86 -22.17
N PHE A 118 -4.27 -4.73 -21.48
CA PHE A 118 -3.14 -3.82 -21.26
C PHE A 118 -1.87 -4.50 -20.71
N PRO A 119 -1.93 -5.39 -19.69
CA PRO A 119 -0.72 -6.07 -19.20
C PRO A 119 -0.02 -6.91 -20.30
N ILE A 120 -0.80 -7.64 -21.09
CA ILE A 120 -0.26 -8.47 -22.17
C ILE A 120 0.33 -7.58 -23.28
N ALA A 121 -0.41 -6.56 -23.72
CA ALA A 121 0.02 -5.62 -24.75
C ALA A 121 1.32 -4.91 -24.35
N ARG A 122 1.44 -4.51 -23.09
CA ARG A 122 2.63 -3.88 -22.52
C ARG A 122 3.85 -4.80 -22.52
N THR A 123 3.66 -6.05 -22.11
CA THR A 123 4.77 -7.05 -22.13
C THR A 123 5.24 -7.29 -23.54
N TRP A 124 4.36 -7.49 -24.52
CA TRP A 124 4.74 -7.68 -25.92
C TRP A 124 5.43 -6.45 -26.50
N ALA A 125 4.93 -5.24 -26.21
CA ALA A 125 5.57 -4.01 -26.66
C ALA A 125 6.98 -3.84 -26.08
N LEU A 126 7.17 -4.18 -24.80
CA LEU A 126 8.49 -4.17 -24.16
C LEU A 126 9.47 -5.12 -24.86
N LEU A 127 9.06 -6.37 -25.10
CA LEU A 127 9.91 -7.39 -25.74
C LEU A 127 10.23 -7.06 -27.20
N GLN A 128 9.31 -6.42 -27.92
CA GLN A 128 9.56 -5.94 -29.28
C GLN A 128 10.57 -4.78 -29.30
N TYR A 129 10.48 -3.86 -28.33
CA TYR A 129 11.38 -2.73 -28.24
C TYR A 129 12.76 -3.12 -27.69
N ALA A 130 12.79 -4.00 -26.71
CA ALA A 130 14.02 -4.46 -26.04
C ALA A 130 14.11 -6.00 -26.04
N PRO A 131 14.49 -6.65 -27.18
CA PRO A 131 14.54 -8.12 -27.29
C PRO A 131 15.50 -8.78 -26.32
N SER A 132 16.52 -8.05 -25.83
CA SER A 132 17.45 -8.54 -24.80
C SER A 132 16.80 -8.81 -23.43
N LEU A 133 15.54 -8.40 -23.22
CA LEU A 133 14.74 -8.72 -22.03
C LEU A 133 13.85 -9.96 -22.23
N SER A 134 14.06 -10.74 -23.31
CA SER A 134 13.24 -11.94 -23.59
C SER A 134 13.33 -13.01 -22.50
N ASP A 135 14.49 -13.15 -21.86
CA ASP A 135 14.70 -14.08 -20.76
C ASP A 135 14.02 -13.60 -19.47
N ASP A 136 13.73 -12.32 -19.36
CA ASP A 136 13.10 -11.65 -18.23
C ASP A 136 11.59 -11.41 -18.44
N LYS A 137 10.97 -12.05 -19.43
CA LYS A 137 9.54 -11.83 -19.80
C LYS A 137 8.56 -11.98 -18.63
N ASP A 138 8.89 -12.85 -17.67
CA ASP A 138 8.03 -13.12 -16.50
C ASP A 138 8.16 -12.06 -15.40
N VAL A 139 9.11 -11.13 -15.52
CA VAL A 139 9.31 -10.04 -14.55
C VAL A 139 8.03 -9.23 -14.38
N LEU A 140 7.29 -8.96 -15.48
CA LEU A 140 6.04 -8.19 -15.45
C LEU A 140 4.82 -8.99 -14.97
N SER A 141 4.93 -10.28 -14.74
CA SER A 141 3.86 -11.11 -14.15
C SER A 141 3.87 -11.10 -12.63
N SER A 142 4.97 -10.67 -12.01
CA SER A 142 5.22 -10.75 -10.57
C SER A 142 4.92 -9.41 -9.87
N PRO A 143 4.03 -9.41 -8.85
CA PRO A 143 3.52 -8.18 -8.26
C PRO A 143 4.56 -7.29 -7.59
N ASN A 144 5.58 -7.87 -6.93
CA ASN A 144 6.61 -7.06 -6.29
C ASN A 144 7.62 -6.51 -7.29
N ASN A 145 7.87 -7.21 -8.41
CA ASN A 145 8.63 -6.65 -9.53
C ASN A 145 7.92 -5.43 -10.13
N ILE A 146 6.59 -5.52 -10.34
CA ILE A 146 5.77 -4.39 -10.82
C ILE A 146 5.88 -3.20 -9.86
N LEU A 147 5.75 -3.45 -8.55
CA LEU A 147 5.89 -2.38 -7.55
C LEU A 147 7.32 -1.80 -7.54
N GLY A 148 8.35 -2.65 -7.68
CA GLY A 148 9.74 -2.21 -7.80
C GLY A 148 9.96 -1.30 -9.00
N ILE A 149 9.40 -1.65 -10.16
CA ILE A 149 9.45 -0.82 -11.37
C ILE A 149 8.77 0.54 -11.13
N GLU A 150 7.63 0.57 -10.43
CA GLU A 150 6.95 1.83 -10.12
C GLU A 150 7.75 2.68 -9.11
N TYR A 151 8.48 2.10 -8.15
CA TYR A 151 9.44 2.84 -7.31
C TYR A 151 10.55 3.48 -8.14
N LEU A 152 11.14 2.74 -9.07
CA LEU A 152 12.20 3.25 -9.94
C LEU A 152 11.71 4.38 -10.84
N LYS A 153 10.52 4.25 -11.43
CA LYS A 153 9.86 5.33 -12.19
C LYS A 153 9.61 6.56 -11.31
N ALA A 154 9.16 6.37 -10.07
CA ALA A 154 8.92 7.47 -9.15
C ALA A 154 10.23 8.19 -8.77
N LEU A 155 11.34 7.48 -8.56
CA LEU A 155 12.68 8.07 -8.36
C LEU A 155 13.12 8.87 -9.59
N MET A 156 12.96 8.33 -10.81
CA MET A 156 13.28 9.03 -12.07
C MET A 156 12.46 10.30 -12.24
N SER A 157 11.13 10.21 -12.02
CA SER A 157 10.22 11.37 -12.19
C SER A 157 10.52 12.54 -11.24
N ARG A 158 11.13 12.24 -10.09
CA ARG A 158 11.55 13.24 -9.10
C ARG A 158 12.99 13.69 -9.27
N ASN A 159 13.74 13.09 -10.19
CA ASN A 159 15.19 13.25 -10.27
C ASN A 159 15.86 13.06 -8.89
N SER A 160 15.38 12.04 -8.16
CA SER A 160 15.78 11.79 -6.78
C SER A 160 17.21 11.29 -6.69
N LYS A 161 17.92 11.69 -5.64
CA LYS A 161 19.29 11.22 -5.35
C LYS A 161 19.31 9.89 -4.57
N ILE A 162 18.15 9.34 -4.23
CA ILE A 162 18.03 8.09 -3.49
C ILE A 162 18.44 6.94 -4.39
N SER A 163 19.41 6.15 -3.95
CA SER A 163 19.89 4.97 -4.68
C SER A 163 18.96 3.77 -4.46
N PRO A 164 18.42 3.15 -5.52
CA PRO A 164 17.56 1.98 -5.36
C PRO A 164 18.37 0.70 -5.11
N PHE A 165 17.86 -0.15 -4.23
CA PHE A 165 18.40 -1.47 -3.92
C PHE A 165 17.28 -2.50 -3.83
N THR A 166 17.47 -3.69 -4.38
CA THR A 166 16.48 -4.78 -4.28
C THR A 166 17.07 -6.03 -3.65
N THR A 167 16.24 -6.74 -2.90
CA THR A 167 16.57 -8.06 -2.36
C THR A 167 15.64 -9.09 -2.99
N THR A 168 16.18 -10.27 -3.31
CA THR A 168 15.36 -11.38 -3.78
C THR A 168 14.43 -11.84 -2.66
N ARG A 169 13.15 -11.93 -2.94
CA ARG A 169 12.18 -12.50 -2.01
C ARG A 169 12.38 -14.01 -1.94
N VAL A 170 12.66 -14.49 -0.74
CA VAL A 170 12.77 -15.91 -0.43
C VAL A 170 11.45 -16.36 0.18
N GLY A 171 10.84 -17.46 -0.30
CA GLY A 171 9.63 -18.05 0.27
C GLY A 171 8.54 -18.35 -0.75
N ALA A 172 7.31 -18.59 -0.27
CA ALA A 172 6.18 -18.93 -1.09
C ALA A 172 5.85 -17.84 -2.12
N ASP A 173 5.46 -18.24 -3.32
CA ASP A 173 4.96 -17.34 -4.36
C ASP A 173 3.85 -16.45 -3.80
N TYR A 174 3.76 -15.22 -4.32
CA TYR A 174 2.78 -14.21 -3.90
C TYR A 174 1.33 -14.71 -3.89
N HIS A 175 1.00 -15.68 -4.75
CA HIS A 175 -0.30 -16.32 -4.86
C HIS A 175 -0.40 -17.68 -4.16
N ASP A 176 0.66 -18.16 -3.51
CA ASP A 176 0.62 -19.44 -2.83
C ASP A 176 -0.28 -19.35 -1.60
N LYS A 177 -1.34 -20.17 -1.62
CA LYS A 177 -2.30 -20.31 -0.54
C LYS A 177 -1.95 -21.47 0.40
N ARG A 178 -0.91 -22.24 0.07
CA ARG A 178 -0.50 -23.40 0.85
C ARG A 178 0.34 -22.99 2.04
N LEU A 179 0.09 -23.63 3.15
CA LEU A 179 0.92 -23.56 4.35
C LEU A 179 2.17 -24.43 4.09
N GLY A 180 3.21 -23.81 3.54
CA GLY A 180 4.47 -24.50 3.28
C GLY A 180 5.42 -24.46 4.47
N THR A 181 6.48 -25.26 4.41
CA THR A 181 7.54 -25.32 5.42
C THR A 181 8.45 -24.08 5.44
N ASN A 182 8.42 -23.25 4.39
CA ASN A 182 9.24 -22.04 4.25
C ASN A 182 8.33 -20.82 3.97
N GLN A 183 8.35 -19.85 4.87
CA GLN A 183 7.72 -18.52 4.81
C GLN A 183 6.33 -18.46 4.13
N CYS A 184 5.27 -18.42 4.94
CA CYS A 184 3.91 -18.25 4.47
C CYS A 184 3.68 -16.86 3.85
N SER A 185 2.85 -16.82 2.80
CA SER A 185 2.38 -15.56 2.25
C SER A 185 1.44 -14.84 3.23
N ALA A 186 1.39 -13.50 3.18
CA ALA A 186 0.43 -12.72 3.97
C ALA A 186 -1.03 -13.11 3.69
N ILE A 187 -1.33 -13.68 2.51
CA ILE A 187 -2.66 -14.20 2.17
C ILE A 187 -2.95 -15.47 2.96
N ALA A 188 -1.99 -16.40 3.01
CA ALA A 188 -2.14 -17.66 3.74
C ALA A 188 -2.38 -17.39 5.25
N ILE A 189 -1.61 -16.47 5.84
CA ILE A 189 -1.81 -16.05 7.23
C ILE A 189 -3.22 -15.50 7.44
N ARG A 190 -3.69 -14.60 6.58
CA ARG A 190 -5.04 -14.03 6.68
C ARG A 190 -6.14 -15.09 6.58
N GLN A 191 -5.99 -16.03 5.65
CA GLN A 191 -6.95 -17.12 5.47
C GLN A 191 -6.97 -18.05 6.68
N SER A 192 -5.81 -18.37 7.27
CA SER A 192 -5.73 -19.19 8.49
C SER A 192 -6.38 -18.51 9.69
N VAL A 193 -6.14 -17.21 9.86
CA VAL A 193 -6.80 -16.42 10.93
C VAL A 193 -8.31 -16.36 10.70
N ALA A 194 -8.76 -16.15 9.46
CA ALA A 194 -10.19 -16.11 9.12
C ALA A 194 -10.89 -17.44 9.36
N ALA A 195 -10.20 -18.56 9.10
CA ALA A 195 -10.71 -19.92 9.32
C ALA A 195 -10.63 -20.38 10.77
N GLY A 196 -9.99 -19.59 11.67
CA GLY A 196 -9.78 -19.97 13.06
C GLY A 196 -8.82 -21.15 13.26
N HIS A 197 -7.89 -21.34 12.31
CA HIS A 197 -6.89 -22.40 12.42
C HIS A 197 -5.88 -22.10 13.54
N ASP A 198 -5.27 -23.17 14.08
CA ASP A 198 -4.10 -23.02 14.94
C ASP A 198 -2.99 -22.27 14.21
N LEU A 199 -2.42 -21.25 14.86
CA LEU A 199 -1.38 -20.40 14.30
C LEU A 199 0.04 -20.74 14.82
N SER A 200 0.18 -21.82 15.61
CA SER A 200 1.45 -22.21 16.23
C SER A 200 2.56 -22.44 15.20
N TYR A 201 2.22 -22.90 13.99
CA TYR A 201 3.17 -23.10 12.88
C TYR A 201 3.83 -21.79 12.43
N LEU A 202 3.21 -20.62 12.67
CA LEU A 202 3.78 -19.32 12.30
C LEU A 202 4.97 -18.91 13.18
N ALA A 203 5.12 -19.52 14.37
CA ALA A 203 6.26 -19.26 15.26
C ALA A 203 7.61 -19.55 14.59
N ALA A 204 7.66 -20.52 13.67
CA ALA A 204 8.85 -20.85 12.90
C ALA A 204 9.06 -19.98 11.63
N GLN A 205 8.09 -19.11 11.30
CA GLN A 205 8.06 -18.40 10.01
C GLN A 205 8.17 -16.88 10.14
N MET A 206 8.23 -16.38 11.36
CA MET A 206 8.42 -14.95 11.65
C MET A 206 9.26 -14.79 12.92
N PRO A 207 9.83 -13.60 13.14
CA PRO A 207 10.56 -13.31 14.39
C PRO A 207 9.67 -13.55 15.62
N GLU A 208 10.29 -14.06 16.70
CA GLU A 208 9.59 -14.42 17.95
C GLU A 208 8.76 -13.25 18.51
N SER A 209 9.34 -12.05 18.56
CA SER A 209 8.63 -10.85 19.02
C SER A 209 7.42 -10.51 18.14
N ALA A 210 7.54 -10.68 16.83
CA ALA A 210 6.44 -10.45 15.91
C ALA A 210 5.31 -11.48 16.09
N TYR A 211 5.67 -12.75 16.29
CA TYR A 211 4.71 -13.81 16.58
C TYR A 211 3.99 -13.55 17.93
N ALA A 212 4.72 -13.21 18.97
CA ALA A 212 4.15 -12.90 20.28
C ALA A 212 3.17 -11.72 20.23
N LEU A 213 3.53 -10.61 19.57
CA LEU A 213 2.66 -9.46 19.40
C LEU A 213 1.42 -9.77 18.55
N MET A 214 1.55 -10.60 17.51
CA MET A 214 0.44 -11.02 16.69
C MET A 214 -0.55 -11.87 17.48
N THR A 215 -0.07 -12.90 18.19
CA THR A 215 -0.91 -13.82 18.97
C THR A 215 -1.56 -13.11 20.14
N ASP A 216 -0.85 -12.23 20.82
CA ASP A 216 -1.40 -11.38 21.89
C ASP A 216 -2.55 -10.51 21.34
N SER A 217 -2.33 -9.78 20.24
CA SER A 217 -3.36 -8.95 19.62
C SER A 217 -4.59 -9.76 19.21
N LEU A 218 -4.40 -10.94 18.61
CA LEU A 218 -5.50 -11.81 18.15
C LEU A 218 -6.24 -12.50 19.30
N SER A 219 -5.60 -12.70 20.47
CA SER A 219 -6.26 -13.25 21.65
C SER A 219 -7.23 -12.26 22.29
N HIS A 220 -6.96 -10.96 22.16
CA HIS A 220 -7.75 -9.90 22.78
C HIS A 220 -8.78 -9.27 21.82
N LYS A 221 -8.54 -9.31 20.49
CA LYS A 221 -9.37 -8.65 19.48
C LYS A 221 -9.57 -9.51 18.25
N LYS A 222 -10.81 -9.65 17.83
CA LYS A 222 -11.14 -10.23 16.52
C LYS A 222 -10.72 -9.25 15.43
N PRO A 223 -9.88 -9.66 14.47
CA PRO A 223 -9.42 -8.78 13.40
C PRO A 223 -10.53 -8.47 12.40
N LEU A 224 -10.33 -7.39 11.62
CA LEU A 224 -11.26 -7.01 10.55
C LEU A 224 -10.89 -7.68 9.23
N PHE A 225 -11.94 -8.08 8.51
CA PHE A 225 -11.90 -8.53 7.12
C PHE A 225 -12.77 -7.63 6.24
N ALA A 226 -12.69 -7.78 4.93
CA ALA A 226 -13.45 -6.93 4.00
C ALA A 226 -14.97 -6.99 4.24
N ASP A 227 -15.50 -8.17 4.55
CA ASP A 227 -16.93 -8.33 4.77
C ASP A 227 -17.45 -7.66 6.05
N ASP A 228 -16.60 -7.32 7.01
CA ASP A 228 -17.02 -6.51 8.17
C ASP A 228 -17.45 -5.09 7.78
N PHE A 229 -17.11 -4.65 6.58
CA PHE A 229 -17.51 -3.36 6.01
C PHE A 229 -18.72 -3.45 5.06
N SER A 230 -19.33 -4.63 4.90
CA SER A 230 -20.41 -4.86 3.93
C SER A 230 -21.59 -3.92 4.13
N ALA A 231 -22.07 -3.75 5.36
CA ALA A 231 -23.21 -2.87 5.64
C ALA A 231 -22.88 -1.40 5.34
N ALA A 232 -21.69 -0.92 5.72
CA ALA A 232 -21.26 0.43 5.45
C ALA A 232 -21.10 0.70 3.94
N LEU A 233 -20.52 -0.27 3.21
CA LEU A 233 -20.40 -0.18 1.75
C LEU A 233 -21.78 -0.19 1.09
N GLN A 234 -22.68 -1.10 1.47
CA GLN A 234 -24.02 -1.16 0.91
C GLN A 234 -24.79 0.15 1.13
N TYR A 235 -24.74 0.69 2.34
CA TYR A 235 -25.35 1.99 2.65
C TYR A 235 -24.80 3.08 1.72
N LYS A 236 -23.48 3.16 1.55
CA LYS A 236 -22.82 4.14 0.68
C LYS A 236 -23.23 3.98 -0.78
N LEU A 237 -23.28 2.73 -1.28
CA LEU A 237 -23.72 2.44 -2.64
C LEU A 237 -25.18 2.82 -2.88
N LEU A 238 -26.07 2.56 -1.93
CA LEU A 238 -27.49 2.92 -2.04
C LEU A 238 -27.71 4.43 -2.00
N THR A 239 -27.04 5.14 -1.10
CA THR A 239 -27.21 6.59 -0.97
C THR A 239 -26.68 7.39 -2.15
N GLU A 240 -25.72 6.85 -2.89
CA GLU A 240 -25.12 7.49 -4.07
C GLU A 240 -25.58 6.88 -5.40
N TYR A 241 -26.54 5.97 -5.37
CA TYR A 241 -27.02 5.25 -6.56
C TYR A 241 -27.40 6.16 -7.73
N SER A 242 -28.10 7.26 -7.45
CA SER A 242 -28.57 8.20 -8.49
C SER A 242 -27.44 9.05 -9.08
N VAL A 243 -26.41 9.34 -8.31
CA VAL A 243 -25.26 10.16 -8.74
C VAL A 243 -24.23 9.32 -9.49
N GLY A 244 -24.11 8.04 -9.15
CA GLY A 244 -23.06 7.15 -9.66
C GLY A 244 -21.74 7.25 -8.89
N TYR A 245 -20.74 6.47 -9.32
CA TYR A 245 -19.51 6.26 -8.56
C TYR A 245 -18.24 6.65 -9.34
N ASP A 246 -18.39 7.21 -10.53
CA ASP A 246 -17.25 7.57 -11.41
C ASP A 246 -16.42 8.74 -10.91
N LYS A 247 -16.91 9.49 -9.90
CA LYS A 247 -16.11 10.50 -9.18
C LYS A 247 -14.98 9.88 -8.32
N TYR A 248 -15.08 8.59 -7.97
CA TYR A 248 -14.10 7.92 -7.14
C TYR A 248 -12.88 7.46 -7.95
N GLN A 249 -11.74 7.42 -7.29
CA GLN A 249 -10.47 7.02 -7.89
C GLN A 249 -10.56 5.59 -8.47
N ASP A 250 -9.93 5.35 -9.61
CA ASP A 250 -9.90 4.09 -10.38
C ASP A 250 -11.26 3.61 -10.93
N ILE A 251 -12.35 4.38 -10.81
CA ILE A 251 -13.68 4.01 -11.29
C ILE A 251 -13.98 4.75 -12.61
N SER A 252 -14.18 3.98 -13.68
CA SER A 252 -14.70 4.47 -14.96
C SER A 252 -16.22 4.56 -14.93
N SER A 253 -16.82 5.28 -15.90
CA SER A 253 -18.28 5.31 -16.11
C SER A 253 -18.84 3.89 -16.28
N ASP A 254 -18.18 3.05 -17.09
CA ASP A 254 -18.61 1.65 -17.31
C ASP A 254 -18.62 0.83 -16.03
N LEU A 255 -17.61 1.01 -15.17
CA LEU A 255 -17.58 0.33 -13.87
C LEU A 255 -18.66 0.87 -12.94
N SER A 256 -18.88 2.18 -12.93
CA SER A 256 -19.96 2.82 -12.16
C SER A 256 -21.33 2.27 -12.55
N ASP A 257 -21.62 2.16 -13.85
CA ASP A 257 -22.87 1.57 -14.36
C ASP A 257 -22.99 0.08 -13.99
N ARG A 258 -21.88 -0.67 -14.11
CA ARG A 258 -21.86 -2.07 -13.71
C ARG A 258 -22.14 -2.25 -12.23
N ILE A 259 -21.55 -1.41 -11.35
CA ILE A 259 -21.84 -1.43 -9.90
C ILE A 259 -23.33 -1.18 -9.67
N ARG A 260 -23.92 -0.16 -10.30
CA ARG A 260 -25.36 0.14 -10.17
C ARG A 260 -26.24 -1.02 -10.59
N ASN A 261 -25.96 -1.59 -11.76
CA ASN A 261 -26.75 -2.69 -12.34
C ASN A 261 -26.64 -3.99 -11.52
N THR A 262 -25.52 -4.21 -10.83
CA THR A 262 -25.26 -5.41 -10.05
C THR A 262 -25.67 -5.23 -8.58
N LEU A 263 -25.90 -4.00 -8.11
CA LEU A 263 -26.21 -3.68 -6.71
C LEU A 263 -27.40 -4.47 -6.12
N PRO A 264 -28.50 -4.78 -6.86
CA PRO A 264 -29.58 -5.63 -6.33
C PRO A 264 -29.11 -7.02 -5.88
N SER A 265 -27.99 -7.51 -6.38
CA SER A 265 -27.38 -8.80 -6.02
C SER A 265 -26.30 -8.68 -4.94
N PHE A 266 -26.21 -7.55 -4.25
CA PHE A 266 -25.21 -7.34 -3.19
C PHE A 266 -25.52 -8.24 -1.99
N ALA A 267 -24.63 -9.18 -1.69
CA ALA A 267 -24.75 -10.10 -0.54
C ALA A 267 -23.59 -9.95 0.47
N GLY A 268 -22.58 -9.10 0.15
CA GLY A 268 -21.41 -8.86 0.99
C GLY A 268 -20.28 -8.29 0.15
N TYR A 269 -19.25 -7.75 0.82
CA TYR A 269 -18.13 -7.08 0.14
C TYR A 269 -17.39 -8.03 -0.81
N THR A 270 -16.96 -9.20 -0.29
CA THR A 270 -16.16 -10.16 -1.06
C THR A 270 -16.95 -10.79 -2.19
N SER A 271 -18.20 -11.20 -1.96
CA SER A 271 -19.09 -11.74 -2.99
C SER A 271 -19.40 -10.69 -4.07
N PHE A 272 -19.55 -9.43 -3.70
CA PHE A 272 -19.78 -8.34 -4.65
C PHE A 272 -18.55 -8.07 -5.52
N CYS A 273 -17.33 -8.15 -4.96
CA CYS A 273 -16.12 -8.14 -5.76
C CYS A 273 -16.10 -9.23 -6.83
N ASP A 274 -16.52 -10.45 -6.46
CA ASP A 274 -16.58 -11.59 -7.39
C ASP A 274 -17.61 -11.40 -8.51
N LEU A 275 -18.75 -10.78 -8.23
CA LEU A 275 -19.75 -10.43 -9.24
C LEU A 275 -19.28 -9.35 -10.22
N LEU A 276 -18.47 -8.39 -9.75
CA LEU A 276 -18.00 -7.28 -10.54
C LEU A 276 -16.74 -7.58 -11.36
N LYS A 277 -15.98 -8.63 -11.04
CA LYS A 277 -14.75 -8.96 -11.76
C LYS A 277 -15.01 -9.35 -13.22
N SER A 278 -14.02 -9.12 -14.07
CA SER A 278 -14.04 -9.52 -15.48
C SER A 278 -12.61 -9.84 -15.95
N LYS A 279 -12.46 -10.18 -17.25
CA LYS A 279 -11.14 -10.44 -17.85
C LYS A 279 -10.16 -9.28 -17.63
N ASP A 280 -10.64 -8.03 -17.71
CA ASP A 280 -9.81 -6.82 -17.60
C ASP A 280 -9.87 -6.16 -16.21
N MET A 281 -10.72 -6.67 -15.32
CA MET A 281 -10.95 -6.14 -13.98
C MET A 281 -10.74 -7.23 -12.92
N THR A 282 -9.51 -7.31 -12.41
CA THR A 282 -9.15 -8.30 -11.38
C THR A 282 -9.88 -8.05 -10.06
N TYR A 283 -10.04 -9.11 -9.24
CA TYR A 283 -10.60 -9.01 -7.90
C TYR A 283 -9.95 -7.88 -7.08
N THR A 284 -8.62 -7.82 -7.05
CA THR A 284 -7.88 -6.80 -6.28
C THR A 284 -8.18 -5.37 -6.77
N ARG A 285 -8.34 -5.17 -8.09
CA ARG A 285 -8.71 -3.87 -8.64
C ARG A 285 -10.13 -3.47 -8.22
N ILE A 286 -11.09 -4.39 -8.34
CA ILE A 286 -12.48 -4.16 -7.89
C ILE A 286 -12.52 -3.87 -6.39
N SER A 287 -11.83 -4.67 -5.57
CA SER A 287 -11.77 -4.46 -4.12
C SER A 287 -11.24 -3.07 -3.76
N ARG A 288 -10.18 -2.57 -4.46
CA ARG A 288 -9.72 -1.19 -4.29
C ARG A 288 -10.79 -0.17 -4.69
N CYS A 289 -11.44 -0.34 -5.83
CA CYS A 289 -12.50 0.56 -6.28
C CYS A 289 -13.63 0.66 -5.24
N LEU A 290 -14.09 -0.47 -4.70
CA LEU A 290 -15.10 -0.48 -3.64
C LEU A 290 -14.60 0.17 -2.34
N LEU A 291 -13.33 -0.04 -1.99
CA LEU A 291 -12.69 0.65 -0.87
C LEU A 291 -12.60 2.16 -1.10
N HIS A 292 -12.31 2.61 -2.32
CA HIS A 292 -12.29 4.04 -2.65
C HIS A 292 -13.67 4.68 -2.47
N ILE A 293 -14.76 3.99 -2.84
CA ILE A 293 -16.13 4.45 -2.56
C ILE A 293 -16.36 4.54 -1.05
N LEU A 294 -16.06 3.47 -0.33
CA LEU A 294 -16.26 3.38 1.12
C LEU A 294 -15.52 4.50 1.88
N LEU A 295 -14.29 4.78 1.49
CA LEU A 295 -13.39 5.74 2.15
C LEU A 295 -13.44 7.15 1.55
N ASN A 296 -14.36 7.42 0.63
CA ASN A 296 -14.49 8.74 0.00
C ASN A 296 -13.19 9.23 -0.69
N MET A 297 -12.51 8.33 -1.41
CA MET A 297 -11.27 8.65 -2.14
C MET A 297 -11.62 9.09 -3.56
N THR A 298 -11.68 10.40 -3.81
CA THR A 298 -12.13 10.96 -5.09
C THR A 298 -10.99 11.26 -6.05
N LYS A 299 -11.28 11.30 -7.35
CA LYS A 299 -10.32 11.73 -8.38
C LYS A 299 -9.79 13.14 -8.11
N GLU A 300 -10.66 14.05 -7.67
CA GLU A 300 -10.30 15.43 -7.32
C GLU A 300 -9.23 15.46 -6.22
N GLU A 301 -9.37 14.63 -5.16
CA GLU A 301 -8.34 14.51 -4.11
C GLU A 301 -6.99 14.10 -4.70
N PHE A 302 -6.97 13.16 -5.64
CA PHE A 302 -5.73 12.68 -6.26
C PHE A 302 -5.11 13.73 -7.18
N GLU A 303 -5.89 14.49 -7.93
CA GLU A 303 -5.37 15.60 -8.75
C GLU A 303 -4.82 16.72 -7.86
N THR A 304 -5.48 17.08 -6.78
CA THR A 304 -4.96 18.03 -5.78
C THR A 304 -3.62 17.56 -5.22
N CYS A 305 -3.53 16.28 -4.83
CA CYS A 305 -2.28 15.73 -4.32
C CYS A 305 -1.13 15.76 -5.33
N LYS A 306 -1.40 15.54 -6.61
CA LYS A 306 -0.37 15.67 -7.66
C LYS A 306 0.14 17.09 -7.78
N SER A 307 -0.77 18.08 -7.78
CA SER A 307 -0.39 19.50 -7.87
C SER A 307 0.40 19.97 -6.65
N GLU A 308 0.22 19.35 -5.48
CA GLU A 308 0.91 19.60 -4.22
C GLU A 308 2.15 18.72 -4.00
N ASP A 309 2.64 18.06 -5.06
CA ASP A 309 3.79 17.15 -5.01
C ASP A 309 3.60 16.01 -3.98
N TYR A 310 2.41 15.40 -3.97
CA TYR A 310 1.99 14.20 -3.26
C TYR A 310 1.95 14.29 -1.73
N ILE A 311 3.05 14.61 -1.05
CA ILE A 311 3.19 14.51 0.41
C ILE A 311 3.49 15.89 1.00
N SER A 312 2.70 16.30 1.97
CA SER A 312 2.84 17.61 2.65
C SER A 312 3.17 17.50 4.14
N TYR A 313 3.22 16.30 4.70
CA TYR A 313 3.66 16.00 6.07
C TYR A 313 4.16 14.57 6.19
N ALA A 314 4.98 14.29 7.20
CA ALA A 314 5.43 12.96 7.55
C ALA A 314 4.86 12.55 8.92
N ARG A 315 3.92 11.59 8.94
CA ARG A 315 3.33 11.10 10.18
C ARG A 315 4.19 10.01 10.79
N VAL A 316 4.68 10.23 12.01
CA VAL A 316 5.42 9.25 12.79
C VAL A 316 4.45 8.33 13.52
N LEU A 317 4.56 7.01 13.30
CA LEU A 317 3.83 5.99 14.07
C LEU A 317 4.64 5.50 15.27
N GLY A 318 5.95 5.50 15.16
CA GLY A 318 6.83 5.13 16.24
C GLY A 318 8.31 5.16 15.86
N PHE A 319 9.17 5.09 16.86
CA PHE A 319 10.63 5.06 16.69
C PHE A 319 11.33 4.37 17.87
N ARG A 320 12.57 3.93 17.66
CA ARG A 320 13.45 3.45 18.71
C ARG A 320 14.10 4.62 19.47
N LYS A 321 14.27 4.51 20.77
CA LYS A 321 14.91 5.58 21.59
C LYS A 321 16.29 5.97 21.07
N ASN A 322 17.06 5.00 20.59
CA ASN A 322 18.39 5.25 20.01
C ASN A 322 18.36 5.96 18.63
N ALA A 323 17.19 6.07 17.99
CA ALA A 323 17.00 6.79 16.73
C ALA A 323 16.66 8.28 16.93
N THR A 324 16.74 8.81 18.14
CA THR A 324 16.56 10.26 18.41
C THR A 324 17.46 11.15 17.54
N PRO A 325 18.74 10.83 17.27
CA PRO A 325 19.58 11.60 16.36
C PRO A 325 19.03 11.64 14.92
N LEU A 326 18.47 10.52 14.43
CA LEU A 326 17.80 10.49 13.11
C LEU A 326 16.64 11.48 13.05
N LEU A 327 15.78 11.54 14.08
CA LEU A 327 14.67 12.49 14.14
C LEU A 327 15.17 13.96 14.14
N ALA A 328 16.30 14.24 14.78
CA ALA A 328 16.92 15.57 14.75
C ALA A 328 17.42 15.93 13.35
N GLU A 329 18.07 14.99 12.66
CA GLU A 329 18.54 15.20 11.28
C GLU A 329 17.36 15.34 10.30
N ILE A 330 16.28 14.56 10.46
CA ILE A 330 15.09 14.75 9.64
C ILE A 330 14.48 16.14 9.86
N LYS A 331 14.34 16.61 11.11
CA LYS A 331 13.81 17.94 11.41
C LYS A 331 14.62 19.06 10.78
N LYS A 332 15.94 18.86 10.62
CA LYS A 332 16.85 19.86 10.04
C LYS A 332 16.79 19.88 8.50
N ASN A 333 16.62 18.71 7.86
CA ASN A 333 16.76 18.54 6.42
C ASN A 333 15.44 18.35 5.67
N SER A 334 14.38 17.97 6.37
CA SER A 334 13.07 17.71 5.75
C SER A 334 12.43 18.97 5.21
N SER A 335 11.87 18.89 4.01
CA SER A 335 11.05 19.94 3.41
C SER A 335 9.60 19.93 3.87
N ILE A 336 9.20 18.97 4.70
CA ILE A 336 7.83 18.79 5.23
C ILE A 336 7.86 18.60 6.75
N PRO A 337 6.83 19.04 7.48
CA PRO A 337 6.77 18.86 8.94
C PRO A 337 6.61 17.39 9.35
N LEU A 338 7.27 17.03 10.47
CA LEU A 338 7.06 15.76 11.16
C LEU A 338 5.89 15.88 12.15
N VAL A 339 4.89 15.02 11.98
CA VAL A 339 3.73 14.93 12.89
C VAL A 339 3.96 13.76 13.85
N THR A 340 4.35 14.06 15.07
CA THR A 340 4.50 13.09 16.17
C THR A 340 3.31 13.10 17.13
N SER A 341 2.52 14.18 17.15
CA SER A 341 1.30 14.34 17.93
C SER A 341 0.19 14.88 17.04
N LEU A 342 -0.95 14.22 17.01
CA LEU A 342 -2.12 14.70 16.26
C LEU A 342 -2.73 15.95 16.90
N ALA A 343 -2.63 16.08 18.24
CA ALA A 343 -3.14 17.24 18.96
C ALA A 343 -2.40 18.54 18.53
N ASP A 344 -1.10 18.41 18.30
CA ASP A 344 -0.23 19.55 17.93
C ASP A 344 -0.20 19.81 16.41
N ALA A 345 -0.69 18.88 15.61
CA ALA A 345 -0.68 18.99 14.15
C ALA A 345 -1.38 20.27 13.64
N ARG A 346 -2.44 20.72 14.30
CA ARG A 346 -3.16 21.96 13.95
C ARG A 346 -2.34 23.23 14.09
N GLN A 347 -1.29 23.20 14.90
CA GLN A 347 -0.39 24.35 15.11
C GLN A 347 0.79 24.37 14.13
N THR A 348 1.09 23.21 13.51
CA THR A 348 2.30 23.02 12.72
C THR A 348 2.04 22.83 11.23
N LEU A 349 0.84 22.39 10.85
CA LEU A 349 0.47 22.10 9.47
C LEU A 349 -0.25 23.28 8.80
N SER A 350 -0.04 23.44 7.49
CA SER A 350 -0.85 24.33 6.66
C SER A 350 -2.31 23.86 6.61
N PRO A 351 -3.27 24.73 6.26
CA PRO A 351 -4.67 24.34 6.11
C PRO A 351 -4.86 23.18 5.12
N GLU A 352 -4.09 23.14 4.03
CA GLU A 352 -4.12 22.08 3.02
C GLU A 352 -3.63 20.75 3.61
N SER A 353 -2.48 20.78 4.30
CA SER A 353 -1.92 19.61 4.98
C SER A 353 -2.85 19.06 6.07
N LEU A 354 -3.52 19.96 6.79
CA LEU A 354 -4.54 19.59 7.81
C LEU A 354 -5.72 18.87 7.17
N ARG A 355 -6.27 19.37 6.04
CA ARG A 355 -7.34 18.67 5.32
C ARG A 355 -6.92 17.25 4.92
N MET A 356 -5.67 17.08 4.44
CA MET A 356 -5.14 15.78 4.08
C MET A 356 -5.04 14.86 5.30
N LEU A 357 -4.55 15.37 6.42
CA LEU A 357 -4.47 14.62 7.68
C LEU A 357 -5.86 14.26 8.23
N ASP A 358 -6.81 15.19 8.20
CA ASP A 358 -8.18 14.96 8.67
C ASP A 358 -8.89 13.86 7.86
N LEU A 359 -8.65 13.79 6.53
CA LEU A 359 -9.14 12.69 5.70
C LEU A 359 -8.51 11.33 6.08
N ASP A 360 -7.21 11.30 6.37
CA ASP A 360 -6.57 10.07 6.83
C ASP A 360 -7.08 9.63 8.22
N ILE A 361 -7.30 10.59 9.13
CA ILE A 361 -7.91 10.32 10.43
C ILE A 361 -9.34 9.80 10.28
N LEU A 362 -10.17 10.42 9.43
CA LEU A 362 -11.52 9.96 9.15
C LEU A 362 -11.53 8.51 8.64
N ARG A 363 -10.67 8.18 7.70
CA ARG A 363 -10.51 6.82 7.17
C ARG A 363 -10.11 5.84 8.26
N ASN A 364 -9.18 6.26 9.12
CA ASN A 364 -8.80 5.45 10.26
C ASN A 364 -9.94 5.28 11.28
N GLN A 365 -10.76 6.30 11.50
CA GLN A 365 -11.96 6.20 12.36
C GLN A 365 -12.98 5.20 11.79
N ILE A 366 -13.12 5.09 10.46
CA ILE A 366 -13.97 4.07 9.82
C ILE A 366 -13.46 2.67 10.18
N TYR A 367 -12.13 2.44 10.15
CA TYR A 367 -11.56 1.18 10.58
C TYR A 367 -11.78 0.93 12.09
N LEU A 368 -11.45 1.89 12.94
CA LEU A 368 -11.55 1.76 14.41
C LEU A 368 -13.01 1.61 14.86
N GLY A 369 -13.96 2.27 14.22
CA GLY A 369 -15.38 2.12 14.50
C GLY A 369 -15.88 0.71 14.19
N ASN A 370 -15.53 0.15 13.03
CA ASN A 370 -15.89 -1.23 12.70
C ASN A 370 -15.18 -2.24 13.62
N LEU A 371 -13.93 -1.99 14.01
CA LEU A 371 -13.23 -2.83 14.98
C LEU A 371 -13.93 -2.83 16.35
N ALA A 372 -14.35 -1.67 16.82
CA ALA A 372 -15.08 -1.50 18.07
C ALA A 372 -16.44 -2.23 18.04
N LEU A 373 -17.20 -2.06 16.96
CA LEU A 373 -18.47 -2.76 16.76
C LEU A 373 -18.30 -4.28 16.77
N LYS A 374 -17.32 -4.80 16.03
CA LYS A 374 -17.07 -6.25 15.96
C LYS A 374 -16.66 -6.85 17.29
N ASN A 375 -15.92 -6.09 18.10
CA ASN A 375 -15.40 -6.54 19.39
C ASN A 375 -16.27 -6.09 20.59
N GLN A 376 -17.35 -5.35 20.35
CA GLN A 376 -18.24 -4.81 21.39
C GLN A 376 -17.46 -3.99 22.44
N THR A 377 -16.56 -3.13 21.97
CA THR A 377 -15.70 -2.28 22.78
C THR A 377 -15.94 -0.80 22.42
N GLU A 378 -15.42 0.10 23.23
CA GLU A 378 -15.36 1.52 22.86
C GLU A 378 -14.38 1.74 21.69
N MET A 379 -14.70 2.73 20.85
CA MET A 379 -13.84 3.14 19.76
C MET A 379 -12.59 3.84 20.30
N VAL A 380 -11.43 3.39 19.89
CA VAL A 380 -10.16 4.03 20.25
C VAL A 380 -10.09 5.44 19.66
N ASN A 381 -9.76 6.42 20.49
CA ASN A 381 -9.52 7.79 20.04
C ASN A 381 -8.08 7.97 19.62
N GLU A 382 -7.85 8.11 18.31
CA GLU A 382 -6.52 8.23 17.74
C GLU A 382 -5.76 9.49 18.19
N TYR A 383 -6.45 10.58 18.51
CA TYR A 383 -5.81 11.79 19.04
C TYR A 383 -5.18 11.60 20.42
N ARG A 384 -5.64 10.58 21.16
CA ARG A 384 -5.11 10.20 22.49
C ARG A 384 -4.16 9.01 22.43
N THR A 385 -3.95 8.43 21.25
CA THR A 385 -3.05 7.28 21.10
C THR A 385 -1.63 7.78 20.92
N PRO A 386 -0.72 7.48 21.87
CA PRO A 386 0.67 7.88 21.74
C PRO A 386 1.36 7.10 20.61
N ILE A 387 2.42 7.69 20.07
CA ILE A 387 3.31 6.99 19.14
C ILE A 387 4.05 5.88 19.89
N VAL A 388 4.45 4.83 19.16
CA VAL A 388 5.16 3.69 19.73
C VAL A 388 6.63 4.04 19.93
N ILE A 389 7.14 3.92 21.16
CA ILE A 389 8.56 4.12 21.48
C ILE A 389 9.10 2.83 22.11
N VAL A 390 10.16 2.27 21.54
CA VAL A 390 10.83 1.05 22.05
C VAL A 390 12.30 1.31 22.34
#